data_9cf333e6da58e7c5eb233ac4ff280aeb
#
_entry.id   9cf333e6da58e7c5eb233ac4ff280aeb
#
_cell.length_a   1.000
_cell.length_b   1.000
_cell.length_c   1.000
_cell.angle_alpha   90.00
_cell.angle_beta   90.00
_cell.angle_gamma   90.00
#
_symmetry.space_group_name_H-M   'P 1'
#
loop_
_entity.id
_entity.type
_entity.pdbx_description
1 polymer ?
#
loop_
_entity_poly.entity_id
_entity_poly.type
_entity_poly.pdbx_seq_one_letter_code
_entity_poly.pdbx_strand_id
1 'polypeptide(L)'
;MTESRSTDLAHKVQNLRNTNPNLAERALGTNCHLLFPWLHEVTHMTEILDEVEKVIGTDILLWSASFFIKDPGSKSYVSWHQDSTYWGLKPLEIVTAWLALTPSKSSNGCMQVIPGSHLRGQSAHKDTFADDNLLSRGQEIEVDITNEKVVDLTLEPGEMSLHHVRIFHGSNSNDSNSARIGFAMRYIPAYTRQEGGRTFAELVRGEDRFRNFDIPTPPTFEMGEEEWAVQQESLKRLNSILLDGSVQQSKVIGHQPYA
;
A
#
# COMPACT_ATOMS: atom_id res chain seq x y z
N MET A 1 1.61 -13.87 -10.65
CA MET A 1 0.25 -13.87 -11.29
C MET A 1 0.41 -13.91 -12.80
N THR A 2 -0.53 -14.48 -13.54
CA THR A 2 -0.48 -14.43 -15.02
C THR A 2 -0.81 -13.01 -15.52
N GLU A 3 -0.22 -12.64 -16.67
CA GLU A 3 -0.49 -11.35 -17.32
C GLU A 3 -1.99 -11.15 -17.62
N SER A 4 -2.67 -12.19 -18.12
CA SER A 4 -4.12 -12.14 -18.39
C SER A 4 -4.93 -11.78 -17.15
N ARG A 5 -4.68 -12.43 -16.00
CA ARG A 5 -5.40 -12.13 -14.74
C ARG A 5 -5.10 -10.72 -14.25
N SER A 6 -3.87 -10.28 -14.40
CA SER A 6 -3.45 -8.92 -14.05
C SER A 6 -4.18 -7.87 -14.89
N THR A 7 -4.27 -8.11 -16.19
CA THR A 7 -4.99 -7.25 -17.13
C THR A 7 -6.50 -7.21 -16.81
N ASP A 8 -7.13 -8.33 -16.49
CA ASP A 8 -8.54 -8.39 -16.10
C ASP A 8 -8.80 -7.57 -14.83
N LEU A 9 -7.90 -7.65 -13.84
CA LEU A 9 -7.99 -6.83 -12.62
C LEU A 9 -7.82 -5.33 -12.93
N ALA A 10 -6.88 -4.98 -13.79
CA ALA A 10 -6.70 -3.59 -14.25
C ALA A 10 -7.96 -3.06 -14.93
N HIS A 11 -8.61 -3.88 -15.76
CA HIS A 11 -9.89 -3.51 -16.41
C HIS A 11 -11.01 -3.29 -15.40
N LYS A 12 -11.14 -4.13 -14.37
CA LYS A 12 -12.13 -3.91 -13.28
C LYS A 12 -11.92 -2.57 -12.60
N VAL A 13 -10.67 -2.28 -12.20
CA VAL A 13 -10.30 -1.01 -11.57
C VAL A 13 -10.62 0.18 -12.50
N GLN A 14 -10.22 0.11 -13.77
CA GLN A 14 -10.43 1.18 -14.72
C GLN A 14 -11.91 1.39 -15.04
N ASN A 15 -12.67 0.29 -15.15
CA ASN A 15 -14.13 0.38 -15.36
C ASN A 15 -14.83 1.09 -14.20
N LEU A 16 -14.51 0.74 -12.95
CA LEU A 16 -15.06 1.43 -11.78
C LEU A 16 -14.73 2.93 -11.80
N ARG A 17 -13.47 3.28 -12.11
CA ARG A 17 -13.02 4.68 -12.22
C ARG A 17 -13.72 5.47 -13.31
N ASN A 18 -14.01 4.82 -14.44
CA ASN A 18 -14.69 5.46 -15.58
C ASN A 18 -16.19 5.63 -15.34
N THR A 19 -16.83 4.65 -14.68
CA THR A 19 -18.28 4.65 -14.48
C THR A 19 -18.71 5.47 -13.27
N ASN A 20 -17.91 5.50 -12.22
CA ASN A 20 -18.19 6.23 -10.98
C ASN A 20 -16.90 6.73 -10.31
N PRO A 21 -16.30 7.82 -10.79
CA PRO A 21 -15.03 8.32 -10.29
C PRO A 21 -15.01 8.59 -8.78
N ASN A 22 -16.05 9.23 -8.25
CA ASN A 22 -16.15 9.58 -6.82
C ASN A 22 -16.24 8.32 -5.92
N LEU A 23 -16.95 7.29 -6.39
CA LEU A 23 -17.02 6.02 -5.68
C LEU A 23 -15.67 5.29 -5.77
N ALA A 24 -15.06 5.28 -6.96
CA ALA A 24 -13.76 4.65 -7.18
C ALA A 24 -12.67 5.23 -6.29
N GLU A 25 -12.61 6.56 -6.15
CA GLU A 25 -11.67 7.24 -5.26
C GLU A 25 -11.77 6.72 -3.83
N ARG A 26 -12.98 6.58 -3.32
CA ARG A 26 -13.23 6.07 -1.95
C ARG A 26 -12.98 4.57 -1.83
N ALA A 27 -13.41 3.79 -2.82
CA ALA A 27 -13.41 2.33 -2.76
C ALA A 27 -12.05 1.70 -3.07
N LEU A 28 -11.20 2.35 -3.87
CA LEU A 28 -9.88 1.84 -4.26
C LEU A 28 -8.74 2.36 -3.34
N GLY A 29 -9.07 3.14 -2.35
CA GLY A 29 -8.12 3.64 -1.34
C GLY A 29 -7.66 2.56 -0.36
N THR A 30 -7.27 3.02 0.82
CA THR A 30 -6.74 2.14 1.87
C THR A 30 -7.76 1.09 2.31
N ASN A 31 -7.28 -0.15 2.48
CA ASN A 31 -8.06 -1.32 2.85
C ASN A 31 -9.20 -1.68 1.86
N CYS A 32 -8.97 -1.39 0.57
CA CYS A 32 -9.92 -1.72 -0.50
C CYS A 32 -10.21 -3.23 -0.64
N HIS A 33 -9.32 -4.10 -0.17
CA HIS A 33 -9.53 -5.55 -0.13
C HIS A 33 -10.72 -5.95 0.76
N LEU A 34 -11.15 -5.09 1.68
CA LEU A 34 -12.35 -5.29 2.52
C LEU A 34 -13.66 -4.96 1.80
N LEU A 35 -13.60 -4.32 0.62
CA LEU A 35 -14.78 -3.95 -0.18
C LEU A 35 -15.01 -4.86 -1.38
N PHE A 36 -13.98 -5.61 -1.81
CA PHE A 36 -14.06 -6.39 -3.04
C PHE A 36 -13.59 -7.82 -2.81
N PRO A 37 -14.47 -8.83 -2.93
CA PRO A 37 -14.08 -10.24 -2.82
C PRO A 37 -12.92 -10.62 -3.74
N TRP A 38 -12.87 -10.09 -4.97
CA TRP A 38 -11.80 -10.38 -5.90
C TRP A 38 -10.44 -9.76 -5.52
N LEU A 39 -10.40 -8.65 -4.77
CA LEU A 39 -9.15 -8.12 -4.18
C LEU A 39 -8.73 -8.94 -2.97
N HIS A 40 -9.69 -9.33 -2.14
CA HIS A 40 -9.44 -10.23 -1.02
C HIS A 40 -8.82 -11.55 -1.52
N GLU A 41 -9.33 -12.15 -2.59
CA GLU A 41 -8.71 -13.32 -3.23
C GLU A 41 -7.26 -13.07 -3.65
N VAL A 42 -6.96 -11.88 -4.22
CA VAL A 42 -5.57 -11.54 -4.62
C VAL A 42 -4.64 -11.51 -3.42
N THR A 43 -5.08 -10.98 -2.29
CA THR A 43 -4.24 -10.92 -1.07
C THR A 43 -3.95 -12.29 -0.47
N HIS A 44 -4.71 -13.33 -0.84
CA HIS A 44 -4.55 -14.71 -0.39
C HIS A 44 -3.88 -15.64 -1.42
N MET A 45 -3.43 -15.11 -2.55
CA MET A 45 -2.82 -15.93 -3.60
C MET A 45 -1.56 -16.64 -3.11
N THR A 46 -1.52 -17.94 -3.31
CA THR A 46 -0.40 -18.79 -2.90
C THR A 46 0.92 -18.29 -3.48
N GLU A 47 0.94 -17.88 -4.75
CA GLU A 47 2.15 -17.40 -5.44
C GLU A 47 2.71 -16.11 -4.83
N ILE A 48 1.87 -15.28 -4.22
CA ILE A 48 2.31 -14.08 -3.49
C ILE A 48 2.81 -14.48 -2.11
N LEU A 49 2.02 -15.29 -1.40
CA LEU A 49 2.32 -15.69 -0.03
C LEU A 49 3.57 -16.58 0.07
N ASP A 50 3.87 -17.39 -0.95
CA ASP A 50 5.10 -18.20 -1.01
C ASP A 50 6.37 -17.32 -1.04
N GLU A 51 6.32 -16.18 -1.71
CA GLU A 51 7.44 -15.25 -1.73
C GLU A 51 7.52 -14.42 -0.44
N VAL A 52 6.38 -14.03 0.12
CA VAL A 52 6.30 -13.32 1.40
C VAL A 52 6.82 -14.20 2.54
N GLU A 53 6.43 -15.47 2.57
CA GLU A 53 6.87 -16.45 3.58
C GLU A 53 8.40 -16.60 3.66
N LYS A 54 9.09 -16.55 2.51
CA LYS A 54 10.55 -16.60 2.46
C LYS A 54 11.21 -15.41 3.17
N VAL A 55 10.49 -14.32 3.34
CA VAL A 55 11.02 -13.08 3.94
C VAL A 55 10.62 -12.94 5.41
N ILE A 56 9.36 -13.21 5.77
CA ILE A 56 8.84 -12.93 7.12
C ILE A 56 8.38 -14.18 7.87
N GLY A 57 8.55 -15.38 7.31
CA GLY A 57 8.17 -16.65 7.98
C GLY A 57 6.74 -17.07 7.69
N THR A 58 6.32 -18.17 8.33
CA THR A 58 5.11 -18.93 7.98
C THR A 58 3.80 -18.37 8.49
N ASP A 59 3.83 -17.57 9.57
CA ASP A 59 2.62 -17.03 10.21
C ASP A 59 2.43 -15.58 9.79
N ILE A 60 1.57 -15.37 8.78
CA ILE A 60 1.46 -14.12 8.03
C ILE A 60 0.09 -13.49 8.20
N LEU A 61 0.09 -12.23 8.61
CA LEU A 61 -1.11 -11.37 8.57
C LEU A 61 -1.00 -10.35 7.42
N LEU A 62 -2.14 -10.07 6.78
CA LEU A 62 -2.32 -8.88 5.94
C LEU A 62 -2.80 -7.73 6.82
N TRP A 63 -2.00 -6.68 6.93
CA TRP A 63 -2.33 -5.49 7.72
C TRP A 63 -3.09 -4.43 6.93
N SER A 64 -2.72 -4.22 5.66
CA SER A 64 -3.35 -3.22 4.80
C SER A 64 -3.10 -3.52 3.33
N ALA A 65 -4.02 -3.07 2.47
CA ALA A 65 -3.82 -3.09 1.03
C ALA A 65 -4.45 -1.86 0.38
N SER A 66 -3.80 -1.31 -0.66
CA SER A 66 -4.26 -0.12 -1.37
C SER A 66 -3.73 -0.07 -2.79
N PHE A 67 -4.41 0.68 -3.65
CA PHE A 67 -3.90 0.98 -4.98
C PHE A 67 -2.96 2.20 -4.98
N PHE A 68 -2.00 2.17 -5.88
CA PHE A 68 -1.22 3.32 -6.32
C PHE A 68 -1.42 3.49 -7.82
N ILE A 69 -2.21 4.49 -8.21
CA ILE A 69 -2.58 4.72 -9.60
C ILE A 69 -2.01 6.07 -10.05
N LYS A 70 -1.38 6.07 -11.21
CA LYS A 70 -0.96 7.29 -11.90
C LYS A 70 -1.57 7.32 -13.29
N ASP A 71 -2.45 8.25 -13.53
CA ASP A 71 -3.08 8.46 -14.84
C ASP A 71 -2.07 8.95 -15.88
N PRO A 72 -2.36 8.79 -17.17
CA PRO A 72 -1.54 9.36 -18.23
C PRO A 72 -1.28 10.86 -18.01
N GLY A 73 -0.03 11.28 -18.04
CA GLY A 73 0.35 12.68 -17.83
C GLY A 73 0.13 13.23 -16.41
N SER A 74 -0.18 12.37 -15.45
CA SER A 74 -0.39 12.76 -14.05
C SER A 74 0.90 13.35 -13.45
N LYS A 75 0.76 14.48 -12.74
CA LYS A 75 1.86 15.09 -11.98
C LYS A 75 2.07 14.45 -10.62
N SER A 76 1.19 13.53 -10.22
CA SER A 76 1.28 12.87 -8.92
C SER A 76 2.57 12.05 -8.80
N TYR A 77 3.23 12.21 -7.67
CA TYR A 77 4.48 11.54 -7.32
C TYR A 77 4.38 10.92 -5.92
N VAL A 78 5.37 10.13 -5.57
CA VAL A 78 5.59 9.68 -4.20
C VAL A 78 6.97 10.18 -3.79
N SER A 79 7.03 11.02 -2.76
CA SER A 79 8.30 11.52 -2.22
C SER A 79 9.16 10.37 -1.68
N TRP A 80 10.46 10.57 -1.59
CA TRP A 80 11.36 9.62 -0.96
C TRP A 80 11.04 9.48 0.52
N HIS A 81 10.74 8.27 0.97
CA HIS A 81 10.30 7.98 2.33
C HIS A 81 10.64 6.57 2.78
N GLN A 82 10.38 6.29 4.05
CA GLN A 82 10.29 4.96 4.64
C GLN A 82 8.87 4.80 5.17
N ASP A 83 8.22 3.70 4.84
CA ASP A 83 6.87 3.37 5.29
C ASP A 83 6.75 3.27 6.82
N SER A 84 7.81 2.80 7.48
CA SER A 84 7.86 2.56 8.94
C SER A 84 7.61 3.79 9.80
N THR A 85 7.69 5.01 9.26
CA THR A 85 7.73 6.24 10.05
C THR A 85 6.45 6.46 10.87
N TYR A 86 5.28 6.16 10.29
CA TYR A 86 3.99 6.48 10.92
C TYR A 86 3.09 5.26 11.17
N TRP A 87 3.52 4.06 10.80
CA TRP A 87 2.64 2.89 10.91
C TRP A 87 2.48 2.36 12.33
N GLY A 88 3.39 2.68 13.24
CA GLY A 88 3.31 2.24 14.63
C GLY A 88 3.38 0.71 14.80
N LEU A 89 3.95 -0.01 13.84
CA LEU A 89 4.09 -1.47 13.88
C LEU A 89 5.46 -1.86 14.43
N LYS A 90 5.51 -2.88 15.28
CA LYS A 90 6.76 -3.42 15.84
C LYS A 90 6.69 -4.94 16.05
N PRO A 91 7.79 -5.66 15.78
CA PRO A 91 9.04 -5.18 15.16
C PRO A 91 8.82 -4.80 13.69
N LEU A 92 9.83 -4.18 13.05
CA LEU A 92 9.77 -3.67 11.69
C LEU A 92 10.16 -4.75 10.64
N GLU A 93 9.80 -6.00 10.88
CA GLU A 93 9.98 -7.12 9.94
C GLU A 93 8.78 -7.22 9.00
N ILE A 94 8.51 -6.13 8.30
CA ILE A 94 7.33 -5.91 7.49
C ILE A 94 7.74 -5.87 6.03
N VAL A 95 6.98 -6.54 5.18
CA VAL A 95 7.19 -6.54 3.74
C VAL A 95 5.95 -6.05 3.00
N THR A 96 6.15 -5.15 2.04
CA THR A 96 5.13 -4.78 1.09
C THR A 96 5.33 -5.55 -0.21
N ALA A 97 4.31 -6.30 -0.64
CA ALA A 97 4.22 -6.85 -1.98
C ALA A 97 3.50 -5.83 -2.88
N TRP A 98 4.22 -5.28 -3.85
CA TRP A 98 3.68 -4.34 -4.82
C TRP A 98 3.50 -5.03 -6.16
N LEU A 99 2.26 -5.34 -6.52
CA LEU A 99 1.85 -6.08 -7.72
C LEU A 99 1.52 -5.10 -8.85
N ALA A 100 2.18 -5.24 -9.98
CA ALA A 100 1.89 -4.46 -11.19
C ALA A 100 0.67 -5.05 -11.93
N LEU A 101 -0.40 -4.26 -12.06
CA LEU A 101 -1.57 -4.63 -12.88
C LEU A 101 -1.45 -4.11 -14.31
N THR A 102 -0.68 -3.06 -14.53
CA THR A 102 -0.27 -2.52 -15.84
C THR A 102 1.25 -2.44 -15.87
N PRO A 103 1.89 -2.28 -17.04
CA PRO A 103 3.33 -2.08 -17.09
C PRO A 103 3.76 -0.93 -16.19
N SER A 104 4.78 -1.16 -15.35
CA SER A 104 5.37 -0.15 -14.47
C SER A 104 6.81 0.12 -14.95
N LYS A 105 7.03 1.28 -15.56
CA LYS A 105 8.28 1.67 -16.23
C LYS A 105 8.73 3.06 -15.77
N SER A 106 10.00 3.40 -16.02
CA SER A 106 10.53 4.72 -15.66
C SER A 106 9.69 5.86 -16.26
N SER A 107 9.21 5.70 -17.50
CA SER A 107 8.40 6.69 -18.20
C SER A 107 7.00 6.92 -17.60
N ASN A 108 6.45 5.97 -16.85
CA ASN A 108 5.15 6.12 -16.18
C ASN A 108 5.25 6.16 -14.65
N GLY A 109 6.44 6.51 -14.16
CA GLY A 109 6.69 6.71 -12.74
C GLY A 109 6.70 5.42 -11.94
N CYS A 110 7.46 4.39 -12.36
CA CYS A 110 7.69 3.19 -11.56
C CYS A 110 8.31 3.54 -10.20
N MET A 111 8.22 2.61 -9.27
CA MET A 111 8.87 2.78 -7.98
C MET A 111 10.39 2.79 -8.15
N GLN A 112 11.04 3.66 -7.41
CA GLN A 112 12.49 3.78 -7.31
C GLN A 112 12.92 3.44 -5.89
N VAL A 113 14.05 2.77 -5.75
CA VAL A 113 14.61 2.38 -4.45
C VAL A 113 16.09 2.71 -4.34
N ILE A 114 16.57 2.88 -3.10
CA ILE A 114 17.99 2.92 -2.79
C ILE A 114 18.38 1.57 -2.16
N PRO A 115 19.05 0.67 -2.90
CA PRO A 115 19.40 -0.65 -2.41
C PRO A 115 20.23 -0.60 -1.12
N GLY A 116 19.87 -1.45 -0.14
CA GLY A 116 20.55 -1.52 1.15
C GLY A 116 20.17 -0.43 2.16
N SER A 117 19.37 0.57 1.79
CA SER A 117 18.98 1.67 2.69
C SER A 117 18.17 1.20 3.90
N HIS A 118 17.45 0.08 3.81
CA HIS A 118 16.71 -0.52 4.93
C HIS A 118 17.61 -0.92 6.12
N LEU A 119 18.91 -1.12 5.88
CA LEU A 119 19.90 -1.46 6.91
C LEU A 119 20.40 -0.23 7.69
N ARG A 120 20.13 0.98 7.20
CA ARG A 120 20.59 2.25 7.80
C ARG A 120 19.77 2.69 9.02
N GLY A 121 18.71 1.97 9.36
CA GLY A 121 17.79 2.34 10.44
C GLY A 121 16.70 3.29 9.98
N GLN A 122 16.02 3.92 10.96
CA GLN A 122 14.97 4.90 10.72
C GLN A 122 15.59 6.29 10.53
N SER A 123 15.25 6.95 9.43
CA SER A 123 15.64 8.34 9.17
C SER A 123 14.57 9.32 9.64
N ALA A 124 14.96 10.57 9.87
CA ALA A 124 14.02 11.65 10.12
C ALA A 124 13.18 11.94 8.86
N HIS A 125 11.91 12.27 9.08
CA HIS A 125 10.96 12.64 8.05
C HIS A 125 10.32 13.97 8.41
N LYS A 126 9.96 14.75 7.40
CA LYS A 126 9.11 15.93 7.51
C LYS A 126 7.81 15.73 6.76
N ASP A 127 6.73 16.29 7.27
CA ASP A 127 5.43 16.31 6.59
C ASP A 127 5.36 17.53 5.67
N THR A 128 5.04 17.31 4.40
CA THR A 128 4.92 18.39 3.41
C THR A 128 3.48 18.69 3.06
N PHE A 129 2.58 17.72 3.15
CA PHE A 129 1.17 17.81 2.73
C PHE A 129 1.00 18.37 1.31
N ALA A 130 1.97 18.11 0.42
CA ALA A 130 1.93 18.55 -0.96
C ALA A 130 0.76 17.87 -1.71
N ASP A 131 0.00 18.64 -2.47
CA ASP A 131 -1.24 18.19 -3.11
C ASP A 131 -1.01 17.07 -4.15
N ASP A 132 0.11 17.12 -4.87
CA ASP A 132 0.48 16.10 -5.87
C ASP A 132 1.20 14.89 -5.27
N ASN A 133 1.47 14.87 -3.96
CA ASN A 133 2.09 13.73 -3.30
C ASN A 133 1.04 12.69 -2.90
N LEU A 134 1.20 11.46 -3.36
CA LEU A 134 0.26 10.36 -3.09
C LEU A 134 0.32 9.84 -1.65
N LEU A 135 1.26 10.29 -0.82
CA LEU A 135 1.34 9.91 0.59
C LEU A 135 0.41 10.77 1.46
N SER A 136 -0.23 10.14 2.45
CA SER A 136 -1.23 10.77 3.31
C SER A 136 -0.80 12.04 4.01
N ARG A 137 0.47 12.11 4.42
CA ARG A 137 1.09 13.27 5.07
C ARG A 137 2.08 13.98 4.14
N GLY A 138 2.26 13.46 2.91
CA GLY A 138 3.30 13.92 2.00
C GLY A 138 4.70 13.79 2.62
N GLN A 139 4.90 12.77 3.47
CA GLN A 139 6.14 12.58 4.23
C GLN A 139 7.35 12.42 3.31
N GLU A 140 8.45 13.05 3.69
CA GLU A 140 9.70 13.06 2.93
C GLU A 140 10.89 12.86 3.87
N ILE A 141 11.85 12.00 3.50
CA ILE A 141 13.08 11.81 4.28
C ILE A 141 13.92 13.08 4.30
N GLU A 142 14.51 13.39 5.45
CA GLU A 142 15.47 14.48 5.61
C GLU A 142 16.91 14.00 5.37
N VAL A 143 17.12 13.28 4.26
CA VAL A 143 18.42 12.71 3.86
C VAL A 143 18.75 13.17 2.45
N ASP A 144 19.97 13.64 2.23
CA ASP A 144 20.47 13.94 0.89
C ASP A 144 20.74 12.63 0.12
N ILE A 145 19.96 12.41 -0.93
CA ILE A 145 20.05 11.24 -1.79
C ILE A 145 20.76 11.52 -3.14
N THR A 146 21.29 12.72 -3.33
CA THR A 146 21.86 13.17 -4.63
C THR A 146 22.96 12.24 -5.14
N ASN A 147 23.74 11.63 -4.24
CA ASN A 147 24.84 10.74 -4.57
C ASN A 147 24.51 9.26 -4.38
N GLU A 148 23.25 8.92 -4.15
CA GLU A 148 22.82 7.55 -3.93
C GLU A 148 22.61 6.81 -5.25
N LYS A 149 22.87 5.51 -5.24
CA LYS A 149 22.54 4.65 -6.37
C LYS A 149 21.05 4.35 -6.36
N VAL A 150 20.29 5.05 -7.17
CA VAL A 150 18.87 4.81 -7.38
C VAL A 150 18.67 3.69 -8.40
N VAL A 151 17.71 2.80 -8.13
CA VAL A 151 17.32 1.71 -9.03
C VAL A 151 15.82 1.80 -9.29
N ASP A 152 15.45 1.81 -10.58
CA ASP A 152 14.07 1.73 -11.04
C ASP A 152 13.57 0.29 -10.93
N LEU A 153 12.46 0.07 -10.21
CA LEU A 153 11.77 -1.22 -10.15
C LEU A 153 10.77 -1.30 -11.30
N THR A 154 11.26 -1.67 -12.49
CA THR A 154 10.41 -1.91 -13.65
C THR A 154 9.77 -3.28 -13.56
N LEU A 155 8.46 -3.35 -13.81
CA LEU A 155 7.65 -4.57 -13.73
C LEU A 155 6.70 -4.66 -14.91
N GLU A 156 6.54 -5.86 -15.44
CA GLU A 156 5.48 -6.18 -16.39
C GLU A 156 4.19 -6.58 -15.63
N PRO A 157 3.01 -6.58 -16.29
CA PRO A 157 1.75 -6.96 -15.65
C PRO A 157 1.82 -8.36 -15.04
N GLY A 158 1.43 -8.49 -13.77
CA GLY A 158 1.49 -9.74 -13.02
C GLY A 158 2.80 -9.98 -12.28
N GLU A 159 3.85 -9.22 -12.55
CA GLU A 159 5.07 -9.20 -11.75
C GLU A 159 4.88 -8.39 -10.46
N MET A 160 5.65 -8.69 -9.43
CA MET A 160 5.63 -7.95 -8.17
C MET A 160 7.03 -7.70 -7.65
N SER A 161 7.17 -6.65 -6.87
CA SER A 161 8.33 -6.42 -6.02
C SER A 161 7.98 -6.69 -4.56
N LEU A 162 8.94 -7.21 -3.80
CA LEU A 162 8.89 -7.24 -2.34
C LEU A 162 9.88 -6.22 -1.79
N HIS A 163 9.41 -5.34 -0.94
CA HIS A 163 10.28 -4.36 -0.33
C HIS A 163 10.05 -4.22 1.18
N HIS A 164 11.14 -4.01 1.89
CA HIS A 164 11.15 -3.86 3.33
C HIS A 164 10.61 -2.49 3.73
N VAL A 165 9.85 -2.42 4.81
CA VAL A 165 9.21 -1.20 5.35
C VAL A 165 10.16 0.00 5.56
N ARG A 166 11.47 -0.24 5.75
CA ARG A 166 12.49 0.81 5.93
C ARG A 166 13.32 1.12 4.69
N ILE A 167 13.03 0.52 3.54
CA ILE A 167 13.78 0.89 2.33
C ILE A 167 13.42 2.32 1.91
N PHE A 168 14.42 3.11 1.52
CA PHE A 168 14.15 4.40 0.91
C PHE A 168 13.58 4.17 -0.47
N HIS A 169 12.37 4.65 -0.69
CA HIS A 169 11.70 4.53 -1.96
C HIS A 169 10.84 5.74 -2.28
N GLY A 170 10.51 5.88 -3.54
CA GLY A 170 9.70 6.96 -4.06
C GLY A 170 9.30 6.67 -5.50
N SER A 171 8.62 7.60 -6.16
CA SER A 171 8.31 7.47 -7.59
C SER A 171 8.01 8.81 -8.22
N ASN A 172 8.55 9.05 -9.42
CA ASN A 172 8.30 10.24 -10.22
C ASN A 172 6.86 10.28 -10.77
N SER A 173 6.46 11.40 -11.37
CA SER A 173 5.23 11.57 -12.14
C SER A 173 5.11 10.54 -13.26
N ASN A 174 3.91 10.45 -13.85
CA ASN A 174 3.67 9.66 -15.06
C ASN A 174 3.69 10.58 -16.28
N ASP A 175 4.77 10.57 -17.04
CA ASP A 175 4.92 11.38 -18.25
C ASP A 175 4.53 10.62 -19.53
N SER A 176 3.95 9.41 -19.40
CA SER A 176 3.52 8.57 -20.51
C SER A 176 2.03 8.75 -20.87
N ASN A 177 1.61 8.08 -21.93
CA ASN A 177 0.21 8.05 -22.40
C ASN A 177 -0.60 6.87 -21.84
N SER A 178 -0.05 6.12 -20.88
CA SER A 178 -0.71 4.95 -20.27
C SER A 178 -0.80 5.07 -18.76
N ALA A 179 -1.88 4.59 -18.16
CA ALA A 179 -2.02 4.55 -16.72
C ALA A 179 -1.10 3.49 -16.11
N ARG A 180 -0.49 3.79 -14.95
CA ARG A 180 0.20 2.82 -14.11
C ARG A 180 -0.69 2.46 -12.93
N ILE A 181 -1.08 1.20 -12.84
CA ILE A 181 -1.93 0.66 -11.77
C ILE A 181 -1.12 -0.38 -11.01
N GLY A 182 -0.86 -0.11 -9.73
CA GLY A 182 -0.20 -1.04 -8.82
C GLY A 182 -1.03 -1.29 -7.58
N PHE A 183 -1.00 -2.53 -7.09
CA PHE A 183 -1.68 -2.94 -5.86
C PHE A 183 -0.65 -3.30 -4.80
N ALA A 184 -0.60 -2.54 -3.72
CA ALA A 184 0.33 -2.71 -2.62
C ALA A 184 -0.34 -3.44 -1.46
N MET A 185 0.21 -4.57 -1.04
CA MET A 185 -0.25 -5.42 0.06
C MET A 185 0.82 -5.46 1.14
N ARG A 186 0.50 -5.07 2.37
CA ARG A 186 1.43 -4.97 3.48
C ARG A 186 1.25 -6.15 4.40
N TYR A 187 2.22 -7.07 4.36
CA TYR A 187 2.24 -8.29 5.15
C TYR A 187 3.15 -8.14 6.36
N ILE A 188 2.69 -8.66 7.49
CA ILE A 188 3.38 -8.63 8.76
C ILE A 188 3.42 -10.04 9.38
N PRO A 189 4.47 -10.36 10.16
CA PRO A 189 4.45 -11.57 10.97
C PRO A 189 3.35 -11.51 12.03
N ALA A 190 2.75 -12.66 12.38
CA ALA A 190 1.67 -12.71 13.37
C ALA A 190 2.06 -12.16 14.77
N TYR A 191 3.36 -12.18 15.12
CA TYR A 191 3.84 -11.62 16.37
C TYR A 191 3.98 -10.09 16.39
N THR A 192 3.77 -9.42 15.26
CA THR A 192 3.80 -7.96 15.17
C THR A 192 2.74 -7.33 16.08
N ARG A 193 3.06 -6.17 16.65
CA ARG A 193 2.16 -5.40 17.52
C ARG A 193 1.93 -4.03 16.93
N GLN A 194 0.72 -3.51 17.12
CA GLN A 194 0.36 -2.14 16.80
C GLN A 194 0.56 -1.26 18.04
N GLU A 195 1.34 -0.19 17.92
CA GLU A 195 1.40 0.89 18.91
C GLU A 195 0.31 1.94 18.62
N GLY A 196 -0.16 2.62 19.65
CA GLY A 196 -1.15 3.70 19.51
C GLY A 196 -2.60 3.25 19.45
N GLY A 197 -2.87 1.94 19.40
CA GLY A 197 -4.24 1.40 19.38
C GLY A 197 -4.31 0.01 18.78
N ARG A 198 -5.53 -0.52 18.67
CA ARG A 198 -5.77 -1.83 18.07
C ARG A 198 -6.40 -1.65 16.69
N THR A 199 -5.75 -2.17 15.66
CA THR A 199 -6.24 -2.14 14.27
C THR A 199 -6.67 -3.53 13.80
N PHE A 200 -7.16 -3.60 12.57
CA PHE A 200 -7.43 -4.87 11.92
C PHE A 200 -6.16 -5.43 11.26
N ALA A 201 -6.05 -6.76 11.26
CA ALA A 201 -5.17 -7.51 10.36
C ALA A 201 -5.76 -8.90 10.15
N GLU A 202 -5.64 -9.42 8.95
CA GLU A 202 -6.25 -10.68 8.54
C GLU A 202 -5.20 -11.79 8.46
N LEU A 203 -5.49 -12.97 9.04
CA LEU A 203 -4.63 -14.13 8.89
C LEU A 203 -4.75 -14.67 7.46
N VAL A 204 -3.67 -14.58 6.68
CA VAL A 204 -3.62 -15.06 5.30
C VAL A 204 -2.84 -16.37 5.14
N ARG A 205 -1.98 -16.71 6.11
CA ARG A 205 -1.24 -17.99 6.15
C ARG A 205 -0.79 -18.32 7.57
N GLY A 206 -0.71 -19.63 7.89
CA GLY A 206 -0.19 -20.12 9.17
C GLY A 206 -1.18 -19.97 10.33
N GLU A 207 -0.69 -19.57 11.49
CA GLU A 207 -1.46 -19.44 12.72
C GLU A 207 -1.21 -18.08 13.39
N ASP A 208 -2.26 -17.42 13.87
CA ASP A 208 -2.14 -16.27 14.77
C ASP A 208 -2.33 -16.69 16.23
N ARG A 209 -1.24 -17.00 16.91
CA ARG A 209 -1.18 -17.31 18.35
C ARG A 209 -1.15 -16.09 19.25
N PHE A 210 -0.84 -14.92 18.68
CA PHE A 210 -0.60 -13.69 19.42
C PHE A 210 -1.85 -12.84 19.61
N ARG A 211 -2.74 -12.84 18.61
CA ARG A 211 -4.03 -12.12 18.62
C ARG A 211 -3.86 -10.62 18.93
N ASN A 212 -2.81 -10.03 18.36
CA ASN A 212 -2.50 -8.61 18.56
C ASN A 212 -3.42 -7.66 17.79
N PHE A 213 -4.15 -8.18 16.80
CA PHE A 213 -5.07 -7.45 15.93
C PHE A 213 -6.48 -7.99 16.04
N ASP A 214 -7.47 -7.19 15.64
CA ASP A 214 -8.82 -7.68 15.40
C ASP A 214 -8.89 -8.23 13.97
N ILE A 215 -9.68 -9.29 13.78
CA ILE A 215 -9.83 -9.93 12.49
C ILE A 215 -11.05 -9.30 11.80
N PRO A 216 -10.92 -8.70 10.61
CA PRO A 216 -12.06 -8.18 9.87
C PRO A 216 -12.92 -9.32 9.32
N THR A 217 -14.21 -9.06 9.10
CA THR A 217 -15.05 -9.98 8.35
C THR A 217 -14.64 -9.94 6.87
N PRO A 218 -14.34 -11.09 6.23
CA PRO A 218 -14.03 -11.12 4.80
C PRO A 218 -15.21 -10.61 3.96
N PRO A 219 -14.97 -9.89 2.87
CA PRO A 219 -16.04 -9.37 2.02
C PRO A 219 -16.75 -10.50 1.26
N THR A 220 -18.08 -10.47 1.26
CA THR A 220 -18.93 -11.41 0.52
C THR A 220 -19.59 -10.77 -0.69
N PHE A 221 -19.82 -9.46 -0.63
CA PHE A 221 -20.39 -8.67 -1.71
C PHE A 221 -19.45 -7.53 -2.11
N GLU A 222 -19.52 -7.12 -3.36
CA GLU A 222 -18.78 -5.92 -3.80
C GLU A 222 -19.45 -4.67 -3.23
N MET A 223 -18.74 -3.96 -2.38
CA MET A 223 -19.18 -2.67 -1.82
C MET A 223 -20.56 -2.74 -1.13
N GLY A 224 -20.91 -3.85 -0.47
CA GLY A 224 -22.10 -3.99 0.33
C GLY A 224 -22.09 -3.10 1.59
N GLU A 225 -23.23 -2.96 2.26
CA GLU A 225 -23.30 -2.14 3.48
C GLU A 225 -22.39 -2.63 4.60
N GLU A 226 -22.29 -3.96 4.77
CA GLU A 226 -21.41 -4.57 5.78
C GLU A 226 -19.94 -4.34 5.44
N GLU A 227 -19.56 -4.53 4.17
CA GLU A 227 -18.21 -4.31 3.68
C GLU A 227 -17.78 -2.85 3.87
N TRP A 228 -18.65 -1.90 3.56
CA TRP A 228 -18.40 -0.49 3.84
C TRP A 228 -18.26 -0.21 5.35
N ALA A 229 -19.10 -0.79 6.19
CA ALA A 229 -19.01 -0.60 7.64
C ALA A 229 -17.67 -1.13 8.19
N VAL A 230 -17.22 -2.30 7.75
CA VAL A 230 -15.93 -2.89 8.15
C VAL A 230 -14.76 -2.02 7.68
N GLN A 231 -14.77 -1.60 6.41
CA GLN A 231 -13.71 -0.76 5.87
C GLN A 231 -13.65 0.61 6.57
N GLN A 232 -14.78 1.26 6.82
CA GLN A 232 -14.83 2.55 7.52
C GLN A 232 -14.30 2.44 8.96
N GLU A 233 -14.66 1.38 9.70
CA GLU A 233 -14.12 1.16 11.04
C GLU A 233 -12.60 0.90 10.99
N SER A 234 -12.13 0.15 9.99
CA SER A 234 -10.70 -0.07 9.76
C SER A 234 -9.97 1.25 9.50
N LEU A 235 -10.49 2.09 8.61
CA LEU A 235 -9.90 3.41 8.31
C LEU A 235 -9.89 4.33 9.53
N LYS A 236 -10.96 4.35 10.31
CA LYS A 236 -11.05 5.15 11.54
C LYS A 236 -9.94 4.79 12.52
N ARG A 237 -9.74 3.50 12.78
CA ARG A 237 -8.69 3.00 13.68
C ARG A 237 -7.30 3.30 13.14
N LEU A 238 -7.08 3.03 11.87
CA LEU A 238 -5.79 3.27 11.23
C LEU A 238 -5.44 4.75 11.21
N ASN A 239 -6.37 5.62 10.83
CA ASN A 239 -6.15 7.06 10.79
C ASN A 239 -5.86 7.66 12.17
N SER A 240 -6.44 7.12 13.25
CA SER A 240 -6.12 7.59 14.61
C SER A 240 -4.64 7.39 14.97
N ILE A 241 -3.97 6.42 14.34
CA ILE A 241 -2.53 6.14 14.52
C ILE A 241 -1.70 6.92 13.51
N LEU A 242 -2.02 6.81 12.22
CA LEU A 242 -1.24 7.44 11.15
C LEU A 242 -1.18 8.97 11.25
N LEU A 243 -2.20 9.58 11.86
CA LEU A 243 -2.32 11.03 12.00
C LEU A 243 -1.98 11.55 13.40
N ASP A 244 -1.59 10.66 14.31
CA ASP A 244 -1.17 11.06 15.65
C ASP A 244 0.01 12.04 15.55
N GLY A 245 -0.10 13.17 16.27
CA GLY A 245 0.89 14.26 16.21
C GLY A 245 0.90 15.09 14.92
N SER A 246 0.00 14.84 13.95
CA SER A 246 -0.12 15.66 12.74
C SER A 246 -0.78 17.01 13.00
N VAL A 247 -0.21 18.09 12.47
CA VAL A 247 -0.74 19.46 12.61
C VAL A 247 -1.97 19.70 11.72
N GLN A 248 -2.25 18.84 10.73
CA GLN A 248 -3.31 18.99 9.73
C GLN A 248 -4.32 17.84 9.71
N GLN A 249 -4.73 17.38 10.87
CA GLN A 249 -5.71 16.28 11.00
C GLN A 249 -6.99 16.46 10.17
N SER A 250 -7.43 17.70 9.94
CA SER A 250 -8.69 17.99 9.24
C SER A 250 -8.66 17.81 7.71
N LYS A 251 -7.49 17.80 7.08
CA LYS A 251 -7.35 17.61 5.62
C LYS A 251 -7.42 16.13 5.18
N VAL A 252 -7.25 15.20 6.11
CA VAL A 252 -7.06 13.78 5.80
C VAL A 252 -8.35 12.96 5.96
N ILE A 253 -9.33 13.46 6.72
CA ILE A 253 -10.60 12.78 6.96
C ILE A 253 -11.58 13.12 5.83
N GLY A 254 -11.43 12.53 4.69
CA GLY A 254 -12.39 12.65 3.60
C GLY A 254 -11.81 12.68 2.18
N HIS A 255 -10.56 12.98 2.04
CA HIS A 255 -9.85 12.95 0.78
C HIS A 255 -8.54 12.21 0.97
N GLN A 256 -8.60 10.90 0.99
CA GLN A 256 -7.42 10.07 0.80
C GLN A 256 -7.46 9.43 -0.58
N PRO A 257 -6.78 10.02 -1.55
CA PRO A 257 -6.20 9.21 -2.57
C PRO A 257 -4.99 8.55 -1.92
N TYR A 258 -5.03 7.27 -1.67
CA TYR A 258 -3.82 6.45 -1.68
C TYR A 258 -2.75 6.72 -0.59
N ALA A 259 -3.00 6.37 0.64
CA ALA A 259 -1.90 6.05 1.55
C ALA A 259 -1.88 4.57 1.89
#